data_49522b7edc4ebd72e1a0b3bc73f5fda1
#
_entry.id   49522b7edc4ebd72e1a0b3bc73f5fda1
#
_cell.length_a   1.000
_cell.length_b   1.000
_cell.length_c   1.000
_cell.angle_alpha   90.00
_cell.angle_beta   90.00
_cell.angle_gamma   90.00
#
_symmetry.space_group_name_H-M   'P 1'
#
loop_
_entity.id
_entity.type
_entity.pdbx_description
1 polymer ?
#
loop_
_entity_poly.entity_id
_entity_poly.type
_entity_poly.pdbx_seq_one_letter_code
_entity_poly.pdbx_strand_id
1 'polypeptide(L)'
;TGEFWAQTTEGDGNFNMFRFLTNEGAEIITEPIATWIAYMLWQTKIKARDRKDLVEKGEEPKWYELGKRAQIEAAYLKKRAIAGFADTVFRREYARMVGALGGTAHEIVDMDEMEALAHDFYHSRSEGGEGHLEVAKNIYYSHKSYAHMVLSLKPFGCMPSTQSDGAQSAVVNRYKDMIFLPIETSGEGEINAHSRVQMALGEAKAKAKREFAEVLESLPYSLEQLKAYVAQNPELRRPMYKFPRTTPKVVGTAAHFAIHLTERMRAAGIRPERTAVAAQ
;
A
#
# COMPACT_ATOMS: atom_id res chain seq x y z
N THR A 1 -4.31 -0.04 -6.54
CA THR A 1 -5.25 -0.47 -5.49
C THR A 1 -6.61 -0.80 -6.09
N GLY A 2 -7.64 -0.95 -5.25
CA GLY A 2 -9.01 -1.21 -5.69
C GLY A 2 -9.42 -2.66 -5.42
N GLU A 3 -10.29 -3.17 -6.24
CA GLU A 3 -10.83 -4.52 -6.10
C GLU A 3 -9.79 -5.56 -6.57
N PHE A 4 -9.63 -6.65 -5.81
CA PHE A 4 -8.57 -7.63 -6.05
C PHE A 4 -8.63 -8.30 -7.43
N TRP A 5 -9.83 -8.48 -7.97
CA TRP A 5 -10.01 -9.06 -9.29
C TRP A 5 -9.34 -8.22 -10.39
N ALA A 6 -9.60 -6.90 -10.39
CA ALA A 6 -8.99 -5.98 -11.34
C ALA A 6 -7.47 -5.86 -11.17
N GLN A 7 -6.95 -6.11 -9.96
CA GLN A 7 -5.50 -6.09 -9.69
C GLN A 7 -4.79 -7.37 -10.13
N THR A 8 -5.49 -8.48 -10.26
CA THR A 8 -4.88 -9.80 -10.54
C THR A 8 -5.13 -10.29 -11.96
N THR A 9 -6.06 -9.67 -12.70
CA THR A 9 -6.48 -10.11 -14.03
C THR A 9 -6.01 -9.11 -15.07
N GLU A 10 -4.77 -9.23 -15.51
CA GLU A 10 -4.26 -8.43 -16.64
C GLU A 10 -5.00 -8.82 -17.93
N GLY A 11 -5.36 -7.83 -18.71
CA GLY A 11 -6.19 -7.98 -19.91
C GLY A 11 -7.54 -7.29 -19.76
N ASP A 12 -8.62 -7.98 -20.04
CA ASP A 12 -9.98 -7.41 -20.03
C ASP A 12 -10.41 -6.95 -18.62
N GLY A 13 -9.89 -7.58 -17.56
CA GLY A 13 -10.23 -7.24 -16.20
C GLY A 13 -9.73 -5.86 -15.73
N ASN A 14 -8.69 -5.34 -16.38
CA ASN A 14 -8.09 -4.05 -16.04
C ASN A 14 -7.61 -3.23 -17.24
N PHE A 15 -8.08 -3.53 -18.44
CA PHE A 15 -7.69 -2.83 -19.68
C PHE A 15 -6.18 -2.86 -19.95
N ASN A 16 -5.51 -3.98 -19.69
CA ASN A 16 -4.06 -4.10 -19.82
C ASN A 16 -3.28 -2.98 -19.09
N MET A 17 -3.78 -2.53 -17.95
CA MET A 17 -3.31 -1.33 -17.27
C MET A 17 -1.85 -1.43 -16.81
N PHE A 18 -1.40 -2.60 -16.37
CA PHE A 18 0.00 -2.77 -15.95
C PHE A 18 0.94 -2.63 -17.13
N ARG A 19 0.60 -3.25 -18.26
CA ARG A 19 1.38 -3.11 -19.48
C ARG A 19 1.39 -1.66 -19.98
N PHE A 20 0.24 -1.00 -19.95
CA PHE A 20 0.12 0.40 -20.34
C PHE A 20 1.01 1.30 -19.47
N LEU A 21 0.91 1.21 -18.15
CA LEU A 21 1.70 2.01 -17.21
C LEU A 21 3.21 1.73 -17.35
N THR A 22 3.59 0.47 -17.53
CA THR A 22 5.00 0.10 -17.74
C THR A 22 5.55 0.71 -19.02
N ASN A 23 4.79 0.67 -20.12
CA ASN A 23 5.18 1.28 -21.39
C ASN A 23 5.32 2.80 -21.29
N GLU A 24 4.51 3.43 -20.42
CA GLU A 24 4.60 4.84 -20.07
C GLU A 24 5.78 5.16 -19.12
N GLY A 25 6.55 4.16 -18.70
CA GLY A 25 7.72 4.32 -17.84
C GLY A 25 7.39 4.48 -16.35
N ALA A 26 6.24 4.01 -15.91
CA ALA A 26 5.90 3.96 -14.49
C ALA A 26 6.45 2.69 -13.82
N GLU A 27 6.93 2.83 -12.58
CA GLU A 27 7.14 1.71 -11.67
C GLU A 27 5.80 1.40 -10.99
N ILE A 28 5.38 0.15 -11.02
CA ILE A 28 4.07 -0.27 -10.52
C ILE A 28 4.24 -1.05 -9.23
N ILE A 29 3.46 -0.66 -8.23
CA ILE A 29 3.28 -1.41 -6.99
C ILE A 29 1.86 -1.97 -7.01
N THR A 30 1.74 -3.30 -7.10
CA THR A 30 0.48 -4.00 -6.92
C THR A 30 0.42 -4.58 -5.52
N GLU A 31 -0.68 -4.35 -4.83
CA GLU A 31 -0.87 -4.97 -3.54
C GLU A 31 -1.10 -6.47 -3.70
N PRO A 32 -0.46 -7.30 -2.85
CA PRO A 32 -0.69 -8.75 -2.93
C PRO A 32 -2.13 -9.08 -2.49
N ILE A 33 -2.75 -10.03 -3.18
CA ILE A 33 -4.08 -10.56 -2.81
C ILE A 33 -4.09 -11.11 -1.37
N ALA A 34 -2.92 -11.44 -0.86
CA ALA A 34 -2.70 -11.85 0.52
C ALA A 34 -3.17 -10.80 1.54
N THR A 35 -3.12 -9.51 1.21
CA THR A 35 -3.64 -8.44 2.06
C THR A 35 -5.15 -8.55 2.23
N TRP A 36 -5.88 -8.89 1.17
CA TRP A 36 -7.33 -9.12 1.25
C TRP A 36 -7.67 -10.33 2.13
N ILE A 37 -6.92 -11.43 2.01
CA ILE A 37 -7.10 -12.59 2.88
C ILE A 37 -6.82 -12.25 4.35
N ALA A 38 -5.74 -11.50 4.62
CA ALA A 38 -5.41 -11.01 5.96
C ALA A 38 -6.54 -10.12 6.52
N TYR A 39 -7.12 -9.26 5.68
CA TYR A 39 -8.27 -8.43 6.06
C TYR A 39 -9.50 -9.27 6.43
N MET A 40 -9.82 -10.33 5.71
CA MET A 40 -10.92 -11.24 6.06
C MET A 40 -10.69 -11.94 7.41
N LEU A 41 -9.46 -12.37 7.67
CA LEU A 41 -9.09 -12.97 8.95
C LEU A 41 -9.19 -11.95 10.09
N TRP A 42 -8.73 -10.72 9.85
CA TRP A 42 -8.87 -9.62 10.78
C TRP A 42 -10.35 -9.28 11.06
N GLN A 43 -11.18 -9.14 10.04
CA GLN A 43 -12.61 -8.92 10.20
C GLN A 43 -13.27 -10.02 11.05
N THR A 44 -12.86 -11.27 10.87
CA THR A 44 -13.38 -12.40 11.66
C THR A 44 -13.08 -12.23 13.16
N LYS A 45 -11.88 -11.73 13.50
CA LYS A 45 -11.48 -11.43 14.88
C LYS A 45 -12.31 -10.27 15.46
N ILE A 46 -12.47 -9.21 14.68
CA ILE A 46 -13.25 -8.01 15.07
C ILE A 46 -14.73 -8.37 15.29
N LYS A 47 -15.35 -9.06 14.33
CA LYS A 47 -16.73 -9.53 14.45
C LYS A 47 -16.97 -10.42 15.68
N ALA A 48 -15.99 -11.26 16.00
CA ALA A 48 -16.08 -12.08 17.22
C ALA A 48 -16.05 -11.25 18.50
N ARG A 49 -15.23 -10.19 18.54
CA ARG A 49 -15.16 -9.24 19.66
C ARG A 49 -16.45 -8.43 19.77
N ASP A 50 -16.86 -7.80 18.67
CA ASP A 50 -18.06 -6.94 18.65
C ASP A 50 -19.33 -7.73 19.02
N ARG A 51 -19.42 -8.99 18.57
CA ARG A 51 -20.53 -9.86 18.95
C ARG A 51 -20.54 -10.17 20.46
N LYS A 52 -19.37 -10.41 21.06
CA LYS A 52 -19.24 -10.59 22.51
C LYS A 52 -19.75 -9.33 23.24
N ASP A 53 -19.24 -8.16 22.84
CA ASP A 53 -19.60 -6.88 23.45
C ASP A 53 -21.09 -6.56 23.31
N LEU A 54 -21.72 -6.88 22.18
CA LEU A 54 -23.16 -6.73 21.96
C LEU A 54 -23.98 -7.66 22.86
N VAL A 55 -23.57 -8.91 22.99
CA VAL A 55 -24.23 -9.88 23.87
C VAL A 55 -24.11 -9.45 25.34
N GLU A 56 -22.94 -8.96 25.75
CA GLU A 56 -22.71 -8.44 27.09
C GLU A 56 -23.55 -7.20 27.39
N LYS A 57 -23.77 -6.31 26.40
CA LYS A 57 -24.59 -5.10 26.56
C LYS A 57 -26.10 -5.32 26.46
N GLY A 58 -26.52 -6.27 25.61
CA GLY A 58 -27.94 -6.50 25.32
C GLY A 58 -28.60 -7.54 26.21
N GLU A 59 -27.88 -8.53 26.64
CA GLU A 59 -28.32 -9.59 27.54
C GLU A 59 -27.29 -9.73 28.66
N GLU A 60 -27.07 -8.70 29.47
CA GLU A 60 -26.14 -8.83 30.60
C GLU A 60 -26.49 -10.08 31.40
N PRO A 61 -25.67 -11.15 31.33
CA PRO A 61 -25.92 -12.34 32.13
C PRO A 61 -25.89 -11.90 33.58
N LYS A 62 -26.97 -12.13 34.28
CA LYS A 62 -27.06 -11.78 35.69
C LYS A 62 -25.85 -12.37 36.43
N TRP A 63 -25.42 -11.73 37.50
CA TRP A 63 -24.19 -12.10 38.23
C TRP A 63 -24.11 -13.57 38.64
N TYR A 64 -25.24 -14.25 38.74
CA TYR A 64 -25.36 -15.67 39.09
C TYR A 64 -25.40 -16.60 37.86
N GLU A 65 -25.50 -16.07 36.63
CA GLU A 65 -25.50 -16.86 35.37
C GLU A 65 -24.07 -17.12 34.86
N LEU A 66 -23.22 -17.65 35.75
CA LEU A 66 -21.83 -17.95 35.46
C LEU A 66 -21.63 -18.86 34.23
N GLY A 67 -22.60 -19.81 34.04
CA GLY A 67 -22.56 -20.70 32.86
C GLY A 67 -22.74 -19.99 31.54
N LYS A 68 -23.62 -19.01 31.43
CA LYS A 68 -23.80 -18.21 30.21
C LYS A 68 -22.59 -17.35 29.92
N ARG A 69 -22.00 -16.69 30.93
CA ARG A 69 -20.79 -15.92 30.81
C ARG A 69 -19.63 -16.79 30.32
N ALA A 70 -19.43 -17.97 30.90
CA ALA A 70 -18.41 -18.91 30.49
C ALA A 70 -18.61 -19.38 29.04
N GLN A 71 -19.86 -19.62 28.61
CA GLN A 71 -20.14 -20.00 27.22
C GLN A 71 -19.84 -18.89 26.23
N ILE A 72 -20.20 -17.63 26.52
CA ILE A 72 -19.91 -16.46 25.67
C ILE A 72 -18.39 -16.28 25.54
N GLU A 73 -17.68 -16.32 26.66
CA GLU A 73 -16.23 -16.19 26.71
C GLU A 73 -15.53 -17.33 25.98
N ALA A 74 -15.95 -18.57 26.19
CA ALA A 74 -15.41 -19.73 25.51
C ALA A 74 -15.63 -19.67 23.99
N ALA A 75 -16.81 -19.23 23.53
CA ALA A 75 -17.13 -19.05 22.12
C ALA A 75 -16.25 -17.96 21.48
N TYR A 76 -16.05 -16.86 22.18
CA TYR A 76 -15.16 -15.78 21.75
C TYR A 76 -13.71 -16.26 21.66
N LEU A 77 -13.18 -16.86 22.73
CA LEU A 77 -11.80 -17.35 22.78
C LEU A 77 -11.54 -18.41 21.72
N LYS A 78 -12.48 -19.33 21.49
CA LYS A 78 -12.38 -20.33 20.41
C LYS A 78 -12.25 -19.68 19.04
N LYS A 79 -13.12 -18.73 18.70
CA LYS A 79 -13.08 -18.03 17.41
C LYS A 79 -11.80 -17.23 17.26
N ARG A 80 -11.40 -16.49 18.29
CA ARG A 80 -10.18 -15.71 18.33
C ARG A 80 -8.93 -16.61 18.15
N ALA A 81 -8.88 -17.73 18.83
CA ALA A 81 -7.77 -18.68 18.72
C ALA A 81 -7.67 -19.29 17.32
N ILE A 82 -8.80 -19.73 16.75
CA ILE A 82 -8.82 -20.28 15.38
C ILE A 82 -8.38 -19.22 14.36
N ALA A 83 -8.96 -18.01 14.42
CA ALA A 83 -8.59 -16.94 13.49
C ALA A 83 -7.13 -16.47 13.70
N GLY A 84 -6.64 -16.43 14.94
CA GLY A 84 -5.25 -16.10 15.25
C GLY A 84 -4.26 -17.16 14.74
N PHE A 85 -4.59 -18.43 14.91
CA PHE A 85 -3.80 -19.54 14.36
C PHE A 85 -3.76 -19.48 12.82
N ALA A 86 -4.92 -19.32 12.19
CA ALA A 86 -5.02 -19.20 10.73
C ALA A 86 -4.19 -18.00 10.19
N ASP A 87 -4.27 -16.85 10.84
CA ASP A 87 -3.49 -15.65 10.47
C ASP A 87 -1.98 -15.90 10.62
N THR A 88 -1.56 -16.56 11.71
CA THR A 88 -0.14 -16.89 11.94
C THR A 88 0.40 -17.83 10.88
N VAL A 89 -0.34 -18.91 10.57
CA VAL A 89 0.04 -19.85 9.52
C VAL A 89 0.08 -19.17 8.16
N PHE A 90 -0.95 -18.38 7.85
CA PHE A 90 -1.05 -17.67 6.59
C PHE A 90 0.13 -16.70 6.37
N ARG A 91 0.45 -15.86 7.36
CA ARG A 91 1.58 -14.92 7.28
C ARG A 91 2.92 -15.64 7.17
N ARG A 92 3.08 -16.74 7.89
CA ARG A 92 4.29 -17.58 7.79
C ARG A 92 4.48 -18.17 6.40
N GLU A 93 3.43 -18.74 5.81
CA GLU A 93 3.50 -19.31 4.46
C GLU A 93 3.70 -18.22 3.40
N TYR A 94 3.05 -17.06 3.56
CA TYR A 94 3.30 -15.91 2.70
C TYR A 94 4.76 -15.46 2.76
N ALA A 95 5.32 -15.31 3.94
CA ALA A 95 6.73 -14.94 4.12
C ALA A 95 7.68 -15.97 3.48
N ARG A 96 7.35 -17.26 3.55
CA ARG A 96 8.09 -18.33 2.86
C ARG A 96 8.07 -18.17 1.35
N MET A 97 6.90 -17.89 0.77
CA MET A 97 6.75 -17.65 -0.67
C MET A 97 7.50 -16.39 -1.11
N VAL A 98 7.39 -15.31 -0.35
CA VAL A 98 8.13 -14.06 -0.60
C VAL A 98 9.64 -14.32 -0.57
N GLY A 99 10.12 -15.10 0.41
CA GLY A 99 11.52 -15.50 0.49
C GLY A 99 11.99 -16.31 -0.72
N ALA A 100 11.18 -17.25 -1.20
CA ALA A 100 11.46 -18.05 -2.40
C ALA A 100 11.50 -17.19 -3.68
N LEU A 101 10.72 -16.11 -3.75
CA LEU A 101 10.73 -15.11 -4.82
C LEU A 101 11.85 -14.05 -4.66
N GLY A 102 12.84 -14.31 -3.81
CA GLY A 102 13.93 -13.37 -3.56
C GLY A 102 13.51 -12.13 -2.76
N GLY A 103 12.35 -12.17 -2.07
CA GLY A 103 11.82 -11.07 -1.26
C GLY A 103 11.38 -9.85 -2.09
N THR A 104 10.87 -10.05 -3.28
CA THR A 104 10.41 -8.98 -4.19
C THR A 104 8.97 -8.58 -3.98
N ALA A 105 8.14 -9.47 -3.43
CA ALA A 105 6.76 -9.16 -3.12
C ALA A 105 6.67 -8.25 -1.88
N HIS A 106 5.63 -7.40 -1.86
CA HIS A 106 5.37 -6.50 -0.74
C HIS A 106 4.92 -7.29 0.49
N GLU A 107 5.23 -6.77 1.67
CA GLU A 107 4.73 -7.32 2.92
C GLU A 107 3.22 -7.10 3.05
N ILE A 108 2.56 -8.00 3.78
CA ILE A 108 1.16 -7.83 4.14
C ILE A 108 1.07 -6.69 5.16
N VAL A 109 0.29 -5.68 4.83
CA VAL A 109 0.09 -4.51 5.68
C VAL A 109 -0.58 -4.89 7.00
N ASP A 110 -0.28 -4.13 8.04
CA ASP A 110 -0.95 -4.26 9.33
C ASP A 110 -2.41 -3.80 9.25
N MET A 111 -3.34 -4.66 9.65
CA MET A 111 -4.77 -4.38 9.52
C MET A 111 -5.29 -3.41 10.59
N ASP A 112 -4.67 -3.34 11.75
CA ASP A 112 -5.04 -2.36 12.79
C ASP A 112 -4.58 -0.96 12.37
N GLU A 113 -3.45 -0.85 11.66
CA GLU A 113 -3.01 0.39 11.02
C GLU A 113 -3.99 0.82 9.91
N MET A 114 -4.44 -0.13 9.08
CA MET A 114 -5.44 0.14 8.05
C MET A 114 -6.76 0.64 8.66
N GLU A 115 -7.21 0.04 9.77
CA GLU A 115 -8.39 0.52 10.49
C GLU A 115 -8.19 1.97 10.95
N ALA A 116 -7.06 2.27 11.58
CA ALA A 116 -6.78 3.60 12.11
C ALA A 116 -6.73 4.68 11.01
N LEU A 117 -6.25 4.35 9.81
CA LEU A 117 -6.15 5.28 8.69
C LEU A 117 -7.50 5.64 8.07
N ALA A 118 -8.41 4.68 7.96
CA ALA A 118 -9.63 4.84 7.18
C ALA A 118 -10.91 4.98 8.00
N HIS A 119 -10.91 4.63 9.28
CA HIS A 119 -12.13 4.54 10.10
C HIS A 119 -12.98 5.82 10.09
N ASP A 120 -12.34 6.99 10.11
CA ASP A 120 -13.01 8.30 10.11
C ASP A 120 -13.69 8.63 8.77
N PHE A 121 -13.24 8.00 7.68
CA PHE A 121 -13.79 8.22 6.34
C PHE A 121 -14.76 7.12 5.92
N TYR A 122 -14.47 5.89 6.31
CA TYR A 122 -15.28 4.72 6.01
C TYR A 122 -15.25 3.79 7.21
N HIS A 123 -16.38 3.62 7.85
CA HIS A 123 -16.45 2.89 9.12
C HIS A 123 -15.99 1.43 8.95
N SER A 124 -15.05 1.01 9.77
CA SER A 124 -14.42 -0.33 9.68
C SER A 124 -15.37 -1.51 9.94
N ARG A 125 -16.56 -1.24 10.49
CA ARG A 125 -17.63 -2.24 10.72
C ARG A 125 -18.67 -2.25 9.61
N SER A 126 -18.52 -1.45 8.57
CA SER A 126 -19.39 -1.56 7.40
C SER A 126 -19.15 -2.90 6.72
N GLU A 127 -20.21 -3.71 6.69
CA GLU A 127 -20.18 -5.03 6.08
C GLU A 127 -20.56 -4.93 4.58
N GLY A 128 -20.20 -5.94 3.80
CA GLY A 128 -20.58 -6.02 2.40
C GLY A 128 -19.42 -5.80 1.43
N GLY A 129 -18.21 -6.19 1.83
CA GLY A 129 -17.04 -6.18 0.96
C GLY A 129 -15.85 -5.44 1.55
N GLU A 130 -14.97 -4.97 0.68
CA GLU A 130 -13.66 -4.43 1.02
C GLU A 130 -13.57 -2.90 0.95
N GLY A 131 -14.70 -2.17 0.89
CA GLY A 131 -14.72 -0.72 0.73
C GLY A 131 -13.88 0.04 1.78
N HIS A 132 -13.94 -0.38 3.04
CA HIS A 132 -13.06 0.16 4.09
C HIS A 132 -11.57 -0.09 3.76
N LEU A 133 -11.21 -1.30 3.33
CA LEU A 133 -9.85 -1.65 2.98
C LEU A 133 -9.37 -0.84 1.76
N GLU A 134 -10.21 -0.60 0.76
CA GLU A 134 -9.87 0.24 -0.40
C GLU A 134 -9.52 1.67 0.03
N VAL A 135 -10.33 2.29 0.89
CA VAL A 135 -10.05 3.63 1.42
C VAL A 135 -8.74 3.63 2.22
N ALA A 136 -8.55 2.63 3.07
CA ALA A 136 -7.32 2.49 3.86
C ALA A 136 -6.06 2.37 2.99
N LYS A 137 -6.10 1.53 1.95
CA LYS A 137 -4.99 1.35 0.99
C LYS A 137 -4.63 2.64 0.28
N ASN A 138 -5.64 3.38 -0.17
CA ASN A 138 -5.43 4.64 -0.87
C ASN A 138 -4.72 5.67 0.01
N ILE A 139 -5.10 5.77 1.28
CA ILE A 139 -4.41 6.62 2.26
C ILE A 139 -3.01 6.07 2.55
N TYR A 140 -2.88 4.78 2.79
CA TYR A 140 -1.63 4.14 3.13
C TYR A 140 -0.55 4.38 2.06
N TYR A 141 -0.84 4.07 0.80
CA TYR A 141 0.15 4.22 -0.28
C TYR A 141 0.49 5.68 -0.58
N SER A 142 -0.45 6.60 -0.40
CA SER A 142 -0.20 8.04 -0.61
C SER A 142 0.53 8.67 0.57
N HIS A 143 -0.01 8.50 1.77
CA HIS A 143 0.45 9.22 2.96
C HIS A 143 1.77 8.69 3.51
N LYS A 144 2.02 7.38 3.35
CA LYS A 144 3.28 6.76 3.75
C LYS A 144 4.38 6.87 2.69
N SER A 145 4.17 7.66 1.66
CA SER A 145 5.15 7.92 0.60
C SER A 145 5.62 6.64 -0.13
N TYR A 146 4.69 5.73 -0.41
CA TYR A 146 4.99 4.55 -1.22
C TYR A 146 4.78 4.79 -2.72
N ALA A 147 3.87 5.71 -3.09
CA ALA A 147 3.53 6.00 -4.47
C ALA A 147 3.27 7.49 -4.71
N HIS A 148 3.69 8.00 -5.87
CA HIS A 148 3.35 9.38 -6.30
C HIS A 148 1.89 9.52 -6.72
N MET A 149 1.28 8.40 -7.16
CA MET A 149 -0.11 8.32 -7.61
C MET A 149 -0.71 7.01 -7.16
N VAL A 150 -1.98 7.02 -6.78
CA VAL A 150 -2.76 5.82 -6.50
C VAL A 150 -3.84 5.67 -7.56
N LEU A 151 -3.79 4.56 -8.28
CA LEU A 151 -4.79 4.14 -9.24
C LEU A 151 -5.67 3.07 -8.60
N SER A 152 -6.97 3.33 -8.47
CA SER A 152 -7.94 2.38 -7.94
C SER A 152 -8.74 1.76 -9.08
N LEU A 153 -8.54 0.48 -9.29
CA LEU A 153 -9.21 -0.29 -10.35
C LEU A 153 -10.37 -1.10 -9.77
N LYS A 154 -11.48 -1.10 -10.44
CA LYS A 154 -12.68 -1.83 -10.01
C LYS A 154 -13.57 -2.21 -11.18
N PRO A 155 -14.31 -3.32 -11.09
CA PRO A 155 -15.32 -3.64 -12.08
C PRO A 155 -16.51 -2.68 -11.98
N PHE A 156 -17.12 -2.38 -13.12
CA PHE A 156 -18.35 -1.58 -13.18
C PHE A 156 -19.45 -2.20 -12.30
N GLY A 157 -20.09 -1.35 -11.49
CA GLY A 157 -21.20 -1.77 -10.62
C GLY A 157 -20.76 -2.50 -9.34
N CYS A 158 -19.47 -2.53 -8.99
CA CYS A 158 -19.04 -3.04 -7.70
C CYS A 158 -19.50 -2.11 -6.58
N MET A 159 -20.46 -2.56 -5.77
CA MET A 159 -21.10 -1.74 -4.72
C MET A 159 -20.10 -1.26 -3.65
N PRO A 160 -19.24 -2.12 -3.06
CA PRO A 160 -18.27 -1.67 -2.04
C PRO A 160 -17.29 -0.63 -2.60
N SER A 161 -16.82 -0.82 -3.83
CA SER A 161 -15.91 0.10 -4.49
C SER A 161 -16.57 1.44 -4.83
N THR A 162 -17.84 1.44 -5.24
CA THR A 162 -18.61 2.68 -5.46
C THR A 162 -18.81 3.45 -4.16
N GLN A 163 -19.07 2.73 -3.05
CA GLN A 163 -19.15 3.35 -1.73
C GLN A 163 -17.80 3.93 -1.28
N SER A 164 -16.70 3.20 -1.53
CA SER A 164 -15.35 3.70 -1.22
C SER A 164 -15.02 4.97 -2.00
N ASP A 165 -15.41 5.06 -3.26
CA ASP A 165 -15.24 6.27 -4.08
C ASP A 165 -16.03 7.47 -3.53
N GLY A 166 -17.24 7.23 -3.03
CA GLY A 166 -18.00 8.26 -2.34
C GLY A 166 -17.25 8.85 -1.15
N ALA A 167 -16.55 8.02 -0.39
CA ALA A 167 -15.72 8.44 0.74
C ALA A 167 -14.41 9.15 0.29
N GLN A 168 -13.89 8.83 -0.89
CA GLN A 168 -12.59 9.35 -1.38
C GLN A 168 -12.57 10.87 -1.56
N SER A 169 -13.70 11.51 -1.82
CA SER A 169 -13.75 12.98 -1.89
C SER A 169 -13.31 13.64 -0.58
N ALA A 170 -13.71 13.08 0.56
CA ALA A 170 -13.28 13.54 1.89
C ALA A 170 -11.79 13.23 2.12
N VAL A 171 -11.31 12.06 1.68
CA VAL A 171 -9.89 11.68 1.77
C VAL A 171 -9.01 12.63 0.99
N VAL A 172 -9.32 12.91 -0.27
CA VAL A 172 -8.56 13.83 -1.14
C VAL A 172 -8.59 15.25 -0.58
N ASN A 173 -9.70 15.69 -0.03
CA ASN A 173 -9.78 17.00 0.64
C ASN A 173 -8.88 17.10 1.89
N ARG A 174 -8.69 16.01 2.59
CA ARG A 174 -7.79 15.94 3.76
C ARG A 174 -6.32 15.85 3.37
N TYR A 175 -6.02 15.06 2.32
CA TYR A 175 -4.68 14.78 1.83
C TYR A 175 -4.48 15.40 0.44
N LYS A 176 -4.38 16.73 0.39
CA LYS A 176 -4.39 17.52 -0.86
C LYS A 176 -3.26 17.19 -1.85
N ASP A 177 -2.16 16.63 -1.39
CA ASP A 177 -1.04 16.24 -2.24
C ASP A 177 -1.22 14.86 -2.89
N MET A 178 -2.34 14.21 -2.62
CA MET A 178 -2.66 12.89 -3.14
C MET A 178 -3.14 12.96 -4.58
N ILE A 179 -2.46 12.28 -5.49
CA ILE A 179 -2.95 12.00 -6.84
C ILE A 179 -3.69 10.67 -6.79
N PHE A 180 -5.01 10.74 -6.80
CA PHE A 180 -5.89 9.58 -6.75
C PHE A 180 -6.78 9.54 -7.99
N LEU A 181 -6.82 8.38 -8.66
CA LEU A 181 -7.66 8.18 -9.83
C LEU A 181 -8.43 6.86 -9.73
N PRO A 182 -9.77 6.92 -9.59
CA PRO A 182 -10.61 5.74 -9.71
C PRO A 182 -10.92 5.45 -11.18
N ILE A 183 -10.82 4.18 -11.56
CA ILE A 183 -11.17 3.67 -12.88
C ILE A 183 -12.10 2.48 -12.72
N GLU A 184 -13.29 2.61 -13.30
CA GLU A 184 -14.22 1.50 -13.47
C GLU A 184 -13.96 0.80 -14.80
N THR A 185 -13.79 -0.53 -14.75
CA THR A 185 -13.61 -1.34 -15.93
C THR A 185 -14.98 -1.83 -16.43
N SER A 186 -15.40 -1.32 -17.59
CA SER A 186 -16.61 -1.73 -18.33
C SER A 186 -16.21 -2.09 -19.74
N GLY A 187 -16.98 -2.93 -20.42
CA GLY A 187 -16.61 -3.53 -21.70
C GLY A 187 -16.21 -2.58 -22.85
N GLU A 188 -16.49 -1.27 -22.73
CA GLU A 188 -16.22 -0.27 -23.80
C GLU A 188 -15.38 0.92 -23.30
N GLY A 189 -14.81 0.84 -22.11
CA GLY A 189 -14.18 1.97 -21.43
C GLY A 189 -12.67 2.13 -21.63
N GLU A 190 -11.97 1.23 -22.30
CA GLU A 190 -10.50 1.16 -22.33
C GLU A 190 -9.82 2.46 -22.78
N ILE A 191 -10.24 3.02 -23.90
CA ILE A 191 -9.63 4.24 -24.46
C ILE A 191 -9.80 5.43 -23.50
N ASN A 192 -10.98 5.57 -22.90
CA ASN A 192 -11.25 6.62 -21.92
C ASN A 192 -10.42 6.42 -20.65
N ALA A 193 -10.35 5.18 -20.16
CA ALA A 193 -9.56 4.80 -18.99
C ALA A 193 -8.08 5.14 -19.22
N HIS A 194 -7.49 4.72 -20.35
CA HIS A 194 -6.10 5.02 -20.68
C HIS A 194 -5.84 6.52 -20.78
N SER A 195 -6.73 7.30 -21.41
CA SER A 195 -6.60 8.76 -21.52
C SER A 195 -6.59 9.43 -20.14
N ARG A 196 -7.51 9.05 -19.26
CA ARG A 196 -7.58 9.58 -17.89
C ARG A 196 -6.32 9.23 -17.09
N VAL A 197 -5.87 7.98 -17.19
CA VAL A 197 -4.65 7.52 -16.52
C VAL A 197 -3.43 8.27 -17.04
N GLN A 198 -3.32 8.49 -18.35
CA GLN A 198 -2.20 9.22 -18.96
C GLN A 198 -2.12 10.67 -18.44
N MET A 199 -3.24 11.34 -18.28
CA MET A 199 -3.27 12.70 -17.70
C MET A 199 -2.77 12.71 -16.25
N ALA A 200 -3.30 11.83 -15.39
CA ALA A 200 -2.88 11.74 -13.99
C ALA A 200 -1.42 11.28 -13.86
N LEU A 201 -0.97 10.39 -14.74
CA LEU A 201 0.41 9.93 -14.79
C LEU A 201 1.38 11.07 -15.19
N GLY A 202 0.95 12.00 -16.03
CA GLY A 202 1.70 13.21 -16.37
C GLY A 202 2.04 14.05 -15.13
N GLU A 203 1.05 14.25 -14.26
CA GLU A 203 1.23 14.94 -12.97
C GLU A 203 2.15 14.16 -12.03
N ALA A 204 1.94 12.85 -11.91
CA ALA A 204 2.78 11.97 -11.09
C ALA A 204 4.25 11.96 -11.56
N LYS A 205 4.49 11.91 -12.86
CA LYS A 205 5.84 12.03 -13.44
C LYS A 205 6.48 13.38 -13.14
N ALA A 206 5.73 14.47 -13.20
CA ALA A 206 6.22 15.80 -12.84
C ALA A 206 6.58 15.88 -11.35
N LYS A 207 5.76 15.30 -10.48
CA LYS A 207 6.02 15.19 -9.03
C LYS A 207 7.31 14.38 -8.76
N ALA A 208 7.45 13.22 -9.40
CA ALA A 208 8.63 12.36 -9.26
C ALA A 208 9.93 13.06 -9.73
N LYS A 209 9.87 13.81 -10.84
CA LYS A 209 11.02 14.59 -11.33
C LYS A 209 11.43 15.70 -10.38
N ARG A 210 10.48 16.44 -9.82
CA ARG A 210 10.77 17.48 -8.81
C ARG A 210 11.40 16.87 -7.58
N GLU A 211 10.82 15.81 -7.02
CA GLU A 211 11.35 15.10 -5.87
C GLU A 211 12.80 14.65 -6.11
N PHE A 212 13.06 14.04 -7.26
CA PHE A 212 14.41 13.60 -7.59
C PHE A 212 15.40 14.76 -7.68
N ALA A 213 15.01 15.89 -8.27
CA ALA A 213 15.84 17.09 -8.37
C ALA A 213 16.14 17.66 -6.97
N GLU A 214 15.11 17.81 -6.11
CA GLU A 214 15.26 18.27 -4.72
C GLU A 214 16.19 17.37 -3.91
N VAL A 215 16.03 16.06 -4.04
CA VAL A 215 16.94 15.10 -3.38
C VAL A 215 18.35 15.28 -3.89
N LEU A 216 18.58 15.36 -5.20
CA LEU A 216 19.93 15.56 -5.77
C LEU A 216 20.58 16.88 -5.31
N GLU A 217 19.80 17.93 -5.17
CA GLU A 217 20.30 19.23 -4.67
C GLU A 217 20.74 19.13 -3.20
N SER A 218 20.08 18.31 -2.40
CA SER A 218 20.40 18.07 -1.00
C SER A 218 21.63 17.18 -0.79
N LEU A 219 22.06 16.42 -1.82
CA LEU A 219 23.19 15.51 -1.71
C LEU A 219 24.53 16.19 -1.97
N PRO A 220 25.61 15.78 -1.28
CA PRO A 220 26.94 16.35 -1.45
C PRO A 220 27.66 15.91 -2.73
N TYR A 221 27.15 14.88 -3.41
CA TYR A 221 27.72 14.34 -4.64
C TYR A 221 26.92 14.76 -5.84
N SER A 222 27.59 15.03 -6.96
CA SER A 222 26.93 15.31 -8.25
C SER A 222 26.32 14.04 -8.85
N LEU A 223 25.36 14.21 -9.76
CA LEU A 223 24.78 13.09 -10.47
C LEU A 223 25.85 12.30 -11.27
N GLU A 224 26.84 13.01 -11.80
CA GLU A 224 27.96 12.43 -12.53
C GLU A 224 28.83 11.55 -11.62
N GLN A 225 29.12 12.02 -10.40
CA GLN A 225 29.82 11.21 -9.40
C GLN A 225 29.04 9.95 -9.02
N LEU A 226 27.74 10.08 -8.80
CA LEU A 226 26.86 8.93 -8.49
C LEU A 226 26.86 7.91 -9.64
N LYS A 227 26.73 8.37 -10.89
CA LYS A 227 26.81 7.50 -12.08
C LYS A 227 28.15 6.83 -12.23
N ALA A 228 29.25 7.55 -12.03
CA ALA A 228 30.61 7.00 -12.10
C ALA A 228 30.81 5.92 -11.03
N TYR A 229 30.31 6.15 -9.81
CA TYR A 229 30.37 5.17 -8.73
C TYR A 229 29.61 3.89 -9.08
N VAL A 230 28.39 4.01 -9.64
CA VAL A 230 27.61 2.85 -10.10
C VAL A 230 28.34 2.10 -11.23
N ALA A 231 28.99 2.80 -12.14
CA ALA A 231 29.76 2.17 -13.22
C ALA A 231 30.97 1.34 -12.71
N GLN A 232 31.59 1.80 -11.62
CA GLN A 232 32.72 1.11 -10.96
C GLN A 232 32.28 -0.04 -10.03
N ASN A 233 30.99 -0.12 -9.69
CA ASN A 233 30.43 -1.12 -8.77
C ASN A 233 29.33 -1.95 -9.45
N PRO A 234 29.69 -2.98 -10.22
CA PRO A 234 28.70 -3.74 -11.03
C PRO A 234 27.58 -4.39 -10.23
N GLU A 235 27.81 -4.68 -8.97
CA GLU A 235 26.78 -5.24 -8.07
C GLU A 235 25.57 -4.33 -7.90
N LEU A 236 25.76 -3.00 -7.98
CA LEU A 236 24.70 -1.99 -7.90
C LEU A 236 23.75 -1.99 -9.11
N ARG A 237 24.19 -2.59 -10.21
CA ARG A 237 23.45 -2.70 -11.48
C ARG A 237 22.71 -4.03 -11.62
N ARG A 238 22.85 -4.92 -10.65
CA ARG A 238 22.17 -6.23 -10.71
C ARG A 238 20.67 -6.03 -10.66
N PRO A 239 19.89 -6.72 -11.50
CA PRO A 239 18.47 -6.87 -11.26
C PRO A 239 18.27 -7.39 -9.83
N MET A 240 17.24 -6.93 -9.13
CA MET A 240 16.97 -7.33 -7.75
C MET A 240 17.97 -6.82 -6.70
N TYR A 241 18.85 -5.88 -7.02
CA TYR A 241 19.65 -5.21 -6.01
C TYR A 241 18.74 -4.49 -5.01
N LYS A 242 18.87 -4.83 -3.74
CA LYS A 242 18.08 -4.26 -2.67
C LYS A 242 18.84 -3.19 -1.92
N PHE A 243 18.19 -2.11 -1.61
CA PHE A 243 18.72 -1.04 -0.78
C PHE A 243 17.63 -0.54 0.19
N PRO A 244 18.02 -0.03 1.38
CA PRO A 244 17.07 0.46 2.36
C PRO A 244 16.39 1.75 1.87
N ARG A 245 15.10 1.87 2.13
CA ARG A 245 14.32 3.10 1.97
C ARG A 245 14.21 3.78 3.33
N THR A 246 15.22 4.55 3.69
CA THR A 246 15.38 5.11 5.04
C THR A 246 14.82 6.52 5.20
N THR A 247 14.56 7.22 4.11
CA THR A 247 14.16 8.62 4.14
C THR A 247 12.64 8.76 4.07
N PRO A 248 11.96 9.17 5.15
CA PRO A 248 10.53 9.46 5.12
C PRO A 248 10.21 10.55 4.07
N LYS A 249 9.01 10.49 3.50
CA LYS A 249 8.50 11.46 2.49
C LYS A 249 9.16 11.40 1.12
N VAL A 250 10.19 10.61 0.91
CA VAL A 250 10.71 10.32 -0.45
C VAL A 250 9.99 9.08 -0.97
N VAL A 251 9.45 9.18 -2.19
CA VAL A 251 8.70 8.10 -2.86
C VAL A 251 9.55 7.39 -3.89
N GLY A 252 10.26 8.15 -4.72
CA GLY A 252 10.94 7.67 -5.91
C GLY A 252 12.08 6.69 -5.64
N THR A 253 12.07 5.54 -6.30
CA THR A 253 13.14 4.54 -6.21
C THR A 253 14.49 5.13 -6.61
N ALA A 254 14.54 5.98 -7.64
CA ALA A 254 15.77 6.65 -8.07
C ALA A 254 16.31 7.61 -6.99
N ALA A 255 15.43 8.34 -6.30
CA ALA A 255 15.80 9.24 -5.23
C ALA A 255 16.39 8.49 -4.02
N HIS A 256 15.72 7.42 -3.58
CA HIS A 256 16.25 6.54 -2.53
C HIS A 256 17.59 5.89 -2.91
N PHE A 257 17.72 5.49 -4.18
CA PHE A 257 18.96 4.93 -4.67
C PHE A 257 20.12 5.94 -4.62
N ALA A 258 19.87 7.21 -5.00
CA ALA A 258 20.87 8.28 -4.91
C ALA A 258 21.30 8.54 -3.44
N ILE A 259 20.36 8.51 -2.51
CA ILE A 259 20.65 8.60 -1.07
C ILE A 259 21.51 7.42 -0.62
N HIS A 260 21.14 6.20 -0.97
CA HIS A 260 21.91 5.00 -0.65
C HIS A 260 23.32 5.03 -1.23
N LEU A 261 23.49 5.47 -2.48
CA LEU A 261 24.81 5.64 -3.09
C LEU A 261 25.64 6.66 -2.31
N THR A 262 25.05 7.76 -1.88
CA THR A 262 25.71 8.79 -1.06
C THR A 262 26.27 8.20 0.24
N GLU A 263 25.50 7.38 0.93
CA GLU A 263 25.93 6.69 2.14
C GLU A 263 27.10 5.75 1.87
N ARG A 264 27.04 4.97 0.81
CA ARG A 264 28.13 4.06 0.40
C ARG A 264 29.40 4.82 0.02
N MET A 265 29.29 5.90 -0.74
CA MET A 265 30.42 6.73 -1.14
C MET A 265 31.09 7.39 0.06
N ARG A 266 30.30 7.87 1.03
CA ARG A 266 30.83 8.38 2.32
C ARG A 266 31.57 7.29 3.08
N ALA A 267 31.01 6.11 3.20
CA ALA A 267 31.66 4.96 3.84
C ALA A 267 32.96 4.53 3.15
N ALA A 268 33.05 4.70 1.82
CA ALA A 268 34.25 4.45 1.04
C ALA A 268 35.28 5.60 1.06
N GLY A 269 35.02 6.69 1.81
CA GLY A 269 35.93 7.83 1.91
C GLY A 269 36.05 8.68 0.64
N ILE A 270 35.10 8.60 -0.27
CA ILE A 270 35.10 9.37 -1.52
C ILE A 270 34.77 10.84 -1.18
N ARG A 271 35.59 11.75 -1.70
CA ARG A 271 35.36 13.19 -1.47
C ARG A 271 34.25 13.72 -2.37
N PRO A 272 33.29 14.50 -1.82
CA PRO A 272 32.29 15.16 -2.63
C PRO A 272 32.87 16.33 -3.41
N GLU A 273 32.39 16.55 -4.63
CA GLU A 273 32.73 17.74 -5.44
C GLU A 273 31.93 18.96 -5.01
N ARG A 274 30.73 18.77 -4.46
CA ARG A 274 29.90 19.84 -3.92
C ARG A 274 30.22 20.01 -2.44
N THR A 275 30.60 21.22 -2.04
CA THR A 275 30.60 21.60 -0.63
C THR A 275 29.16 21.56 -0.18
N ALA A 276 28.81 20.76 0.83
CA ALA A 276 27.44 20.67 1.34
C ALA A 276 26.96 22.10 1.66
N VAL A 277 25.88 22.51 0.99
CA VAL A 277 25.16 23.71 1.40
C VAL A 277 24.62 23.36 2.80
N ALA A 278 25.16 24.05 3.80
CA ALA A 278 24.73 23.88 5.17
C ALA A 278 23.22 24.12 5.21
N ALA A 279 22.48 23.11 5.63
CA ALA A 279 21.06 23.25 5.93
C ALA A 279 20.91 24.30 7.03
N GLN A 280 20.40 25.47 6.65
CA GLN A 280 19.88 26.47 7.58
C GLN A 280 18.46 26.12 7.99
#